data_e253f40bd2beb3fc5d680862538e6e7e
#
_entry.id   e253f40bd2beb3fc5d680862538e6e7e
#
_cell.length_a   1.000
_cell.length_b   1.000
_cell.length_c   1.000
_cell.angle_alpha   90.00
_cell.angle_beta   90.00
_cell.angle_gamma   90.00
#
_symmetry.space_group_name_H-M   'P 1'
#
loop_
_entity.id
_entity.type
_entity.pdbx_description
1 polymer ?
#
loop_
_entity_poly.entity_id
_entity_poly.type
_entity_poly.pdbx_seq_one_letter_code
_entity_poly.pdbx_strand_id
1 'polypeptide(L)'
;MKILLISSTQSGIGGIAQHVQGLTKFLQNQGHEVEIISSENTFTIPVKGLKNPSFMISSFIKSKFKKNFDIVHAHNIPSALAMKNSSGKKILTIHGIFSKQIGEIHSKSSENISKKYETRALSWADAITAISKESSNYYSNLGYDVNQIPNGIDLSSFEQESDRRFDKQVIYAGRLSKEKGTETLLKICNNLDDDVDLLIVGEGPEQEKFMNIDSKKKNIHYLGFQNHEKTISLIKGSDILIQPSLSEGISTTLLEAMDCKTCIIASNVGGNLELIKNQESGILIEPTNDKLFNKSINHLIQDKPLREKLSESAFDKIKQYDWKYVGQKYLELYESLL
;
A
#
# COMPACT_ATOMS: atom_id res chain seq x y z
N MET A 1 -0.18 -0.72 -27.77
CA MET A 1 1.22 -0.99 -27.30
C MET A 1 1.28 -2.39 -26.76
N LYS A 2 2.48 -3.00 -26.86
CA LYS A 2 2.82 -4.25 -26.18
C LYS A 2 3.68 -3.91 -24.94
N ILE A 3 3.18 -4.25 -23.75
CA ILE A 3 3.72 -3.80 -22.47
C ILE A 3 4.15 -5.02 -21.64
N LEU A 4 5.36 -4.98 -21.09
CA LEU A 4 5.86 -5.96 -20.13
C LEU A 4 5.88 -5.33 -18.73
N LEU A 5 5.06 -5.84 -17.83
CA LEU A 5 5.14 -5.49 -16.40
C LEU A 5 6.03 -6.50 -15.66
N ILE A 6 6.88 -6.01 -14.78
CA ILE A 6 7.79 -6.83 -13.96
C ILE A 6 7.59 -6.47 -12.50
N SER A 7 7.16 -7.44 -11.69
CA SER A 7 6.90 -7.22 -10.26
C SER A 7 7.21 -8.46 -9.43
N SER A 8 7.83 -8.28 -8.27
CA SER A 8 8.04 -9.37 -7.31
C SER A 8 6.75 -9.94 -6.70
N THR A 9 5.62 -9.25 -6.88
CA THR A 9 4.27 -9.65 -6.42
C THR A 9 3.25 -9.25 -7.47
N GLN A 10 2.38 -10.17 -7.86
CA GLN A 10 1.30 -9.94 -8.83
C GLN A 10 -0.07 -10.11 -8.17
N SER A 11 -0.21 -11.07 -7.26
CA SER A 11 -1.44 -11.31 -6.50
C SER A 11 -1.23 -11.09 -5.02
N GLY A 12 -2.34 -10.92 -4.27
CA GLY A 12 -2.37 -10.71 -2.83
C GLY A 12 -2.84 -9.31 -2.43
N ILE A 13 -2.93 -9.08 -1.12
CA ILE A 13 -3.53 -7.89 -0.51
C ILE A 13 -2.52 -6.72 -0.37
N GLY A 14 -1.26 -6.91 -0.77
CA GLY A 14 -0.25 -5.86 -0.62
C GLY A 14 -0.40 -4.74 -1.66
N GLY A 15 -0.11 -3.49 -1.28
CA GLY A 15 -0.26 -2.32 -2.15
C GLY A 15 0.44 -2.41 -3.52
N ILE A 16 1.59 -3.10 -3.62
CA ILE A 16 2.27 -3.34 -4.90
C ILE A 16 1.45 -4.29 -5.78
N ALA A 17 0.89 -5.38 -5.20
CA ALA A 17 0.08 -6.33 -5.94
C ALA A 17 -1.19 -5.69 -6.48
N GLN A 18 -1.90 -4.94 -5.64
CA GLN A 18 -3.09 -4.17 -6.03
C GLN A 18 -2.77 -3.16 -7.14
N HIS A 19 -1.63 -2.45 -7.02
CA HIS A 19 -1.19 -1.51 -8.05
C HIS A 19 -0.94 -2.20 -9.40
N VAL A 20 -0.19 -3.32 -9.41
CA VAL A 20 0.11 -4.07 -10.65
C VAL A 20 -1.16 -4.65 -11.26
N GLN A 21 -2.09 -5.17 -10.45
CA GLN A 21 -3.38 -5.69 -10.95
C GLN A 21 -4.25 -4.58 -11.55
N GLY A 22 -4.39 -3.45 -10.84
CA GLY A 22 -5.19 -2.32 -11.31
C GLY A 22 -4.63 -1.71 -12.59
N LEU A 23 -3.31 -1.50 -12.66
CA LEU A 23 -2.65 -1.01 -13.87
C LEU A 23 -2.83 -2.00 -15.03
N THR A 24 -2.68 -3.31 -14.78
CA THR A 24 -2.90 -4.35 -15.80
C THR A 24 -4.31 -4.28 -16.35
N LYS A 25 -5.32 -4.29 -15.47
CA LYS A 25 -6.74 -4.21 -15.84
C LYS A 25 -7.04 -2.95 -16.64
N PHE A 26 -6.52 -1.80 -16.19
CA PHE A 26 -6.70 -0.54 -16.91
C PHE A 26 -6.11 -0.60 -18.32
N LEU A 27 -4.84 -1.02 -18.48
CA LEU A 27 -4.16 -1.08 -19.77
C LEU A 27 -4.84 -2.06 -20.74
N GLN A 28 -5.27 -3.23 -20.25
CA GLN A 28 -6.01 -4.21 -21.05
C GLN A 28 -7.37 -3.65 -21.52
N ASN A 29 -8.08 -2.92 -20.66
CA ASN A 29 -9.34 -2.26 -21.01
C ASN A 29 -9.15 -1.14 -22.05
N GLN A 30 -7.94 -0.55 -22.12
CA GLN A 30 -7.56 0.41 -23.18
C GLN A 30 -7.08 -0.28 -24.47
N GLY A 31 -7.17 -1.62 -24.56
CA GLY A 31 -6.80 -2.38 -25.75
C GLY A 31 -5.30 -2.65 -25.91
N HIS A 32 -4.50 -2.52 -24.84
CA HIS A 32 -3.08 -2.84 -24.88
C HIS A 32 -2.79 -4.31 -24.54
N GLU A 33 -1.78 -4.89 -25.18
CA GLU A 33 -1.27 -6.23 -24.86
C GLU A 33 -0.35 -6.14 -23.64
N VAL A 34 -0.72 -6.81 -22.55
CA VAL A 34 0.07 -6.78 -21.29
C VAL A 34 0.55 -8.17 -20.94
N GLU A 35 1.86 -8.34 -20.84
CA GLU A 35 2.49 -9.53 -20.28
C GLU A 35 3.11 -9.21 -18.91
N ILE A 36 3.13 -10.21 -18.00
CA ILE A 36 3.66 -10.02 -16.64
C ILE A 36 4.75 -11.05 -16.34
N ILE A 37 5.86 -10.58 -15.76
CA ILE A 37 6.85 -11.42 -15.07
C ILE A 37 6.71 -11.15 -13.56
N SER A 38 6.36 -12.20 -12.80
CA SER A 38 6.19 -12.11 -11.35
C SER A 38 6.77 -13.33 -10.62
N SER A 39 6.80 -13.27 -9.29
CA SER A 39 7.19 -14.44 -8.48
C SER A 39 6.22 -15.63 -8.61
N GLU A 40 5.04 -15.43 -9.16
CA GLU A 40 4.04 -16.48 -9.38
C GLU A 40 4.31 -17.28 -10.66
N ASN A 41 5.02 -16.68 -11.61
CA ASN A 41 5.35 -17.32 -12.87
C ASN A 41 6.87 -17.41 -13.13
N THR A 42 7.69 -17.18 -12.08
CA THR A 42 9.15 -17.39 -12.07
C THR A 42 9.55 -18.19 -10.83
N PHE A 43 10.70 -18.87 -10.90
CA PHE A 43 11.24 -19.56 -9.73
C PHE A 43 11.61 -18.56 -8.63
N THR A 44 11.12 -18.79 -7.41
CA THR A 44 11.51 -18.02 -6.23
C THR A 44 11.68 -18.95 -5.03
N ILE A 45 12.63 -18.63 -4.16
CA ILE A 45 12.84 -19.36 -2.90
C ILE A 45 11.95 -18.71 -1.83
N PRO A 46 10.94 -19.42 -1.28
CA PRO A 46 9.96 -18.84 -0.35
C PRO A 46 10.51 -18.70 1.08
N VAL A 47 11.77 -18.30 1.21
CA VAL A 47 12.47 -18.09 2.49
C VAL A 47 12.70 -16.60 2.69
N LYS A 48 12.46 -16.12 3.91
CA LYS A 48 12.70 -14.71 4.27
C LYS A 48 14.17 -14.35 3.95
N GLY A 49 14.35 -13.23 3.24
CA GLY A 49 15.67 -12.76 2.79
C GLY A 49 16.15 -13.35 1.46
N LEU A 50 15.64 -14.51 1.00
CA LEU A 50 16.03 -15.14 -0.27
C LEU A 50 15.00 -14.93 -1.39
N LYS A 51 13.76 -14.58 -1.08
CA LYS A 51 12.68 -14.38 -2.06
C LYS A 51 13.05 -13.32 -3.11
N ASN A 52 13.45 -12.13 -2.68
CA ASN A 52 13.81 -11.05 -3.61
C ASN A 52 15.08 -11.35 -4.42
N PRO A 53 16.20 -11.79 -3.83
CA PRO A 53 17.39 -12.19 -4.61
C PRO A 53 17.11 -13.29 -5.64
N SER A 54 16.36 -14.34 -5.28
CA SER A 54 16.01 -15.41 -6.22
C SER A 54 15.09 -14.92 -7.34
N PHE A 55 14.12 -14.05 -7.02
CA PHE A 55 13.28 -13.39 -8.02
C PHE A 55 14.11 -12.54 -8.99
N MET A 56 15.06 -11.75 -8.50
CA MET A 56 15.93 -10.93 -9.33
C MET A 56 16.65 -11.75 -10.39
N ILE A 57 17.21 -12.90 -10.00
CA ILE A 57 17.95 -13.78 -10.91
C ILE A 57 17.00 -14.46 -11.90
N SER A 58 15.91 -15.06 -11.41
CA SER A 58 14.98 -15.82 -12.25
C SER A 58 14.21 -14.93 -13.23
N SER A 59 13.76 -13.75 -12.78
CA SER A 59 13.11 -12.76 -13.65
C SER A 59 14.06 -12.22 -14.73
N PHE A 60 15.34 -11.99 -14.37
CA PHE A 60 16.38 -11.60 -15.32
C PHE A 60 16.61 -12.66 -16.40
N ILE A 61 16.67 -13.94 -16.04
CA ILE A 61 16.80 -15.04 -17.02
C ILE A 61 15.56 -15.09 -17.91
N LYS A 62 14.36 -15.02 -17.32
CA LYS A 62 13.08 -15.07 -18.05
C LYS A 62 12.93 -13.88 -19.02
N SER A 63 13.38 -12.70 -18.63
CA SER A 63 13.27 -11.50 -19.45
C SER A 63 14.09 -11.57 -20.75
N LYS A 64 15.18 -12.37 -20.78
CA LYS A 64 15.99 -12.57 -22.01
C LYS A 64 15.21 -13.23 -23.16
N PHE A 65 14.17 -14.00 -22.83
CA PHE A 65 13.31 -14.68 -23.81
C PHE A 65 12.09 -13.85 -24.19
N LYS A 66 11.93 -12.67 -23.58
CA LYS A 66 10.85 -11.73 -23.84
C LYS A 66 11.35 -10.58 -24.71
N LYS A 67 10.79 -10.43 -25.91
CA LYS A 67 11.24 -9.47 -26.93
C LYS A 67 10.06 -8.69 -27.53
N ASN A 68 10.38 -7.60 -28.21
CA ASN A 68 9.43 -6.79 -28.98
C ASN A 68 8.34 -6.16 -28.12
N PHE A 69 8.72 -5.58 -26.97
CA PHE A 69 7.86 -4.71 -26.18
C PHE A 69 8.13 -3.25 -26.55
N ASP A 70 7.06 -2.45 -26.57
CA ASP A 70 7.16 -1.00 -26.68
C ASP A 70 7.58 -0.41 -25.33
N ILE A 71 6.97 -0.92 -24.25
CA ILE A 71 7.21 -0.50 -22.86
C ILE A 71 7.59 -1.71 -21.98
N VAL A 72 8.58 -1.49 -21.11
CA VAL A 72 8.98 -2.41 -20.04
C VAL A 72 8.91 -1.66 -18.72
N HIS A 73 7.92 -1.99 -17.90
CA HIS A 73 7.65 -1.29 -16.65
C HIS A 73 7.93 -2.20 -15.45
N ALA A 74 8.96 -1.87 -14.68
CA ALA A 74 9.35 -2.58 -13.47
C ALA A 74 8.79 -1.88 -12.22
N HIS A 75 8.28 -2.70 -11.29
CA HIS A 75 7.78 -2.24 -10.00
C HIS A 75 8.76 -2.61 -8.90
N ASN A 76 9.32 -1.59 -8.25
CA ASN A 76 10.37 -1.67 -7.23
C ASN A 76 11.74 -2.16 -7.72
N ILE A 77 12.75 -1.85 -6.93
CA ILE A 77 14.17 -2.12 -7.19
C ILE A 77 14.49 -3.60 -7.50
N PRO A 78 13.88 -4.62 -6.83
CA PRO A 78 14.10 -6.01 -7.18
C PRO A 78 13.72 -6.39 -8.61
N SER A 79 12.81 -5.67 -9.25
CA SER A 79 12.36 -5.91 -10.63
C SER A 79 13.26 -5.26 -11.69
N ALA A 80 14.09 -4.30 -11.31
CA ALA A 80 14.86 -3.48 -12.23
C ALA A 80 15.92 -4.27 -13.02
N LEU A 81 16.49 -5.35 -12.45
CA LEU A 81 17.48 -6.16 -13.13
C LEU A 81 16.90 -6.85 -14.39
N ALA A 82 15.67 -7.33 -14.30
CA ALA A 82 14.98 -7.92 -15.43
C ALA A 82 14.63 -6.88 -16.51
N MET A 83 14.24 -5.67 -16.10
CA MET A 83 13.98 -4.54 -16.99
C MET A 83 15.23 -4.16 -17.81
N LYS A 84 16.42 -4.17 -17.20
CA LYS A 84 17.68 -3.78 -17.85
C LYS A 84 17.90 -4.47 -19.20
N ASN A 85 17.59 -5.75 -19.29
CA ASN A 85 17.88 -6.59 -20.47
C ASN A 85 16.74 -6.68 -21.48
N SER A 86 15.57 -6.16 -21.15
CA SER A 86 14.42 -6.21 -22.04
C SER A 86 14.51 -5.12 -23.10
N SER A 87 13.97 -5.38 -24.29
CA SER A 87 13.80 -4.38 -25.35
C SER A 87 12.57 -3.52 -25.04
N GLY A 88 12.59 -2.25 -25.44
CA GLY A 88 11.55 -1.26 -25.22
C GLY A 88 11.97 -0.18 -24.25
N LYS A 89 11.14 0.88 -24.13
CA LYS A 89 11.34 1.98 -23.17
C LYS A 89 11.11 1.50 -21.75
N LYS A 90 11.96 1.91 -20.84
CA LYS A 90 12.08 1.37 -19.49
C LYS A 90 11.53 2.33 -18.46
N ILE A 91 10.58 1.89 -17.68
CA ILE A 91 10.00 2.66 -16.58
C ILE A 91 10.21 1.90 -15.27
N LEU A 92 10.58 2.63 -14.22
CA LEU A 92 10.74 2.06 -12.88
C LEU A 92 9.85 2.81 -11.90
N THR A 93 8.80 2.14 -11.41
CA THR A 93 7.95 2.66 -10.32
C THR A 93 8.52 2.29 -8.95
N ILE A 94 8.70 3.31 -8.11
CA ILE A 94 9.17 3.22 -6.74
C ILE A 94 7.96 3.26 -5.79
N HIS A 95 7.77 2.19 -5.00
CA HIS A 95 6.69 2.06 -4.01
C HIS A 95 7.11 2.45 -2.59
N GLY A 96 8.30 3.03 -2.40
CA GLY A 96 8.89 3.47 -1.15
C GLY A 96 10.39 3.61 -1.28
N ILE A 97 11.07 4.18 -0.29
CA ILE A 97 12.54 4.34 -0.30
C ILE A 97 13.18 3.00 0.05
N PHE A 98 13.61 2.25 -0.97
CA PHE A 98 14.06 0.86 -0.84
C PHE A 98 15.23 0.70 0.14
N SER A 99 16.26 1.55 0.04
CA SER A 99 17.42 1.48 0.92
C SER A 99 17.06 1.69 2.38
N LYS A 100 16.17 2.64 2.70
CA LYS A 100 15.66 2.88 4.07
C LYS A 100 14.90 1.66 4.59
N GLN A 101 13.99 1.10 3.79
CA GLN A 101 13.22 -0.10 4.17
C GLN A 101 14.14 -1.29 4.49
N ILE A 102 15.21 -1.48 3.71
CA ILE A 102 16.20 -2.53 3.99
C ILE A 102 16.99 -2.24 5.27
N GLY A 103 17.36 -0.98 5.51
CA GLY A 103 18.06 -0.55 6.73
C GLY A 103 17.27 -0.80 8.01
N GLU A 104 15.96 -0.54 7.97
CA GLU A 104 15.02 -0.78 9.09
C GLU A 104 14.83 -2.28 9.39
N ILE A 105 14.87 -3.13 8.36
CA ILE A 105 14.62 -4.59 8.49
C ILE A 105 15.91 -5.35 8.89
N HIS A 106 17.10 -4.92 8.44
CA HIS A 106 18.33 -5.70 8.56
C HIS A 106 19.44 -4.99 9.34
N SER A 107 20.09 -3.98 8.74
CA SER A 107 21.19 -3.21 9.37
C SER A 107 21.61 -2.01 8.51
N LYS A 108 22.36 -1.06 9.10
CA LYS A 108 22.97 0.06 8.37
C LYS A 108 23.95 -0.38 7.27
N SER A 109 24.65 -1.50 7.45
CA SER A 109 25.55 -2.05 6.41
C SER A 109 24.76 -2.53 5.19
N SER A 110 23.63 -3.19 5.41
CA SER A 110 22.70 -3.61 4.34
C SER A 110 22.07 -2.44 3.61
N GLU A 111 21.79 -1.34 4.30
CA GLU A 111 21.31 -0.09 3.72
C GLU A 111 22.32 0.47 2.69
N ASN A 112 23.61 0.53 3.03
CA ASN A 112 24.64 1.06 2.13
C ASN A 112 24.81 0.21 0.86
N ILE A 113 24.72 -1.12 0.96
CA ILE A 113 24.78 -2.03 -0.20
C ILE A 113 23.53 -1.83 -1.06
N SER A 114 22.36 -1.78 -0.42
CA SER A 114 21.09 -1.56 -1.10
C SER A 114 21.05 -0.23 -1.83
N LYS A 115 21.59 0.84 -1.24
CA LYS A 115 21.68 2.18 -1.85
C LYS A 115 22.52 2.18 -3.13
N LYS A 116 23.65 1.47 -3.15
CA LYS A 116 24.48 1.34 -4.36
C LYS A 116 23.75 0.60 -5.49
N TYR A 117 23.00 -0.46 -5.15
CA TYR A 117 22.19 -1.18 -6.12
C TYR A 117 21.01 -0.33 -6.61
N GLU A 118 20.34 0.37 -5.71
CA GLU A 118 19.23 1.30 -5.99
C GLU A 118 19.66 2.37 -7.00
N THR A 119 20.80 3.05 -6.77
CA THR A 119 21.35 4.04 -7.70
C THR A 119 21.58 3.46 -9.10
N ARG A 120 22.11 2.22 -9.17
CA ARG A 120 22.29 1.53 -10.47
C ARG A 120 20.96 1.18 -11.12
N ALA A 121 19.99 0.72 -10.35
CA ALA A 121 18.67 0.34 -10.86
C ALA A 121 17.95 1.55 -11.48
N LEU A 122 18.02 2.69 -10.81
CA LEU A 122 17.46 3.97 -11.30
C LEU A 122 18.09 4.40 -12.62
N SER A 123 19.41 4.22 -12.80
CA SER A 123 20.10 4.61 -14.06
C SER A 123 19.76 3.73 -15.26
N TRP A 124 19.03 2.64 -15.09
CA TRP A 124 18.57 1.79 -16.20
C TRP A 124 17.21 2.19 -16.76
N ALA A 125 16.49 3.06 -16.08
CA ALA A 125 15.18 3.53 -16.48
C ALA A 125 15.25 4.76 -17.39
N ASP A 126 14.42 4.81 -18.44
CA ASP A 126 14.18 5.97 -19.27
C ASP A 126 13.27 6.98 -18.55
N ALA A 127 12.37 6.47 -17.68
CA ALA A 127 11.55 7.29 -16.79
C ALA A 127 11.42 6.61 -15.41
N ILE A 128 11.40 7.45 -14.37
CA ILE A 128 11.19 7.01 -12.98
C ILE A 128 9.86 7.56 -12.50
N THR A 129 9.06 6.72 -11.85
CA THR A 129 7.85 7.15 -11.16
C THR A 129 7.91 6.82 -9.68
N ALA A 130 7.25 7.62 -8.84
CA ALA A 130 7.09 7.36 -7.41
C ALA A 130 5.64 7.53 -7.01
N ILE A 131 5.16 6.65 -6.11
CA ILE A 131 3.75 6.65 -5.70
C ILE A 131 3.42 7.70 -4.64
N SER A 132 4.41 8.29 -3.99
CA SER A 132 4.24 9.30 -2.92
C SER A 132 5.17 10.48 -3.12
N LYS A 133 4.78 11.65 -2.59
CA LYS A 133 5.60 12.86 -2.56
C LYS A 133 6.91 12.64 -1.79
N GLU A 134 6.86 11.89 -0.69
CA GLU A 134 8.05 11.58 0.09
C GLU A 134 9.10 10.89 -0.77
N SER A 135 8.71 9.80 -1.46
CA SER A 135 9.62 9.08 -2.35
C SER A 135 10.06 9.94 -3.54
N SER A 136 9.13 10.68 -4.17
CA SER A 136 9.45 11.58 -5.28
C SER A 136 10.49 12.62 -4.85
N ASN A 137 10.25 13.34 -3.76
CA ASN A 137 11.16 14.35 -3.24
C ASN A 137 12.54 13.77 -2.87
N TYR A 138 12.55 12.56 -2.24
CA TYR A 138 13.80 11.89 -1.88
C TYR A 138 14.68 11.65 -3.10
N TYR A 139 14.14 11.07 -4.18
CA TYR A 139 14.91 10.78 -5.38
C TYR A 139 15.21 12.03 -6.21
N SER A 140 14.31 13.02 -6.24
CA SER A 140 14.58 14.32 -6.88
C SER A 140 15.74 15.06 -6.21
N ASN A 141 15.83 15.01 -4.88
CA ASN A 141 16.97 15.57 -4.12
C ASN A 141 18.30 14.84 -4.40
N LEU A 142 18.24 13.61 -4.92
CA LEU A 142 19.42 12.87 -5.39
C LEU A 142 19.76 13.17 -6.87
N GLY A 143 19.02 14.06 -7.52
CA GLY A 143 19.25 14.50 -8.91
C GLY A 143 18.52 13.70 -9.99
N TYR A 144 17.53 12.87 -9.62
CA TYR A 144 16.70 12.14 -10.58
C TYR A 144 15.46 12.94 -10.96
N ASP A 145 15.06 12.86 -12.23
CA ASP A 145 13.74 13.32 -12.67
C ASP A 145 12.68 12.24 -12.34
N VAL A 146 11.70 12.59 -11.51
CA VAL A 146 10.74 11.64 -10.97
C VAL A 146 9.32 12.12 -11.17
N ASN A 147 8.55 11.37 -11.94
CA ASN A 147 7.12 11.61 -12.13
C ASN A 147 6.33 11.05 -10.92
N GLN A 148 5.61 11.91 -10.23
CA GLN A 148 4.74 11.44 -9.15
C GLN A 148 3.41 10.93 -9.72
N ILE A 149 3.19 9.60 -9.65
CA ILE A 149 1.92 8.95 -10.01
C ILE A 149 1.50 8.07 -8.83
N PRO A 150 0.42 8.42 -8.10
CA PRO A 150 0.02 7.70 -6.90
C PRO A 150 -0.53 6.29 -7.19
N ASN A 151 -0.76 5.51 -6.14
CA ASN A 151 -1.53 4.27 -6.27
C ASN A 151 -2.96 4.58 -6.74
N GLY A 152 -3.47 3.74 -7.62
CA GLY A 152 -4.88 3.76 -8.02
C GLY A 152 -5.73 2.81 -7.18
N ILE A 153 -7.03 3.09 -7.14
CA ILE A 153 -8.06 2.25 -6.57
C ILE A 153 -9.18 2.06 -7.62
N ASP A 154 -9.83 0.90 -7.61
CA ASP A 154 -10.98 0.63 -8.49
C ASP A 154 -12.28 0.97 -7.74
N LEU A 155 -12.77 2.19 -7.93
CA LEU A 155 -13.98 2.66 -7.26
C LEU A 155 -15.25 1.88 -7.66
N SER A 156 -15.24 1.16 -8.79
CA SER A 156 -16.37 0.33 -9.22
C SER A 156 -16.50 -0.99 -8.43
N SER A 157 -15.50 -1.32 -7.63
CA SER A 157 -15.43 -2.62 -6.93
C SER A 157 -16.05 -2.62 -5.53
N PHE A 158 -16.59 -1.49 -5.03
CA PHE A 158 -17.06 -1.34 -3.65
C PHE A 158 -18.60 -1.43 -3.48
N GLU A 159 -19.25 -2.26 -4.29
CA GLU A 159 -20.70 -2.52 -4.17
C GLU A 159 -21.09 -3.44 -3.00
N GLN A 160 -20.09 -3.92 -2.22
CA GLN A 160 -20.32 -4.85 -1.11
C GLN A 160 -21.28 -4.27 -0.07
N GLU A 161 -22.12 -5.15 0.48
CA GLU A 161 -22.94 -4.82 1.64
C GLU A 161 -22.07 -4.55 2.87
N SER A 162 -22.57 -3.68 3.75
CA SER A 162 -21.93 -3.35 5.02
C SER A 162 -22.01 -4.54 5.99
N ASP A 163 -20.87 -4.97 6.55
CA ASP A 163 -20.83 -5.98 7.64
C ASP A 163 -20.63 -5.28 8.99
N ARG A 164 -21.73 -4.71 9.50
CA ARG A 164 -21.77 -4.14 10.84
C ARG A 164 -22.17 -5.19 11.86
N ARG A 165 -21.32 -5.42 12.86
CA ARG A 165 -21.48 -6.45 13.89
C ARG A 165 -21.79 -5.88 15.28
N PHE A 166 -21.35 -4.64 15.51
CA PHE A 166 -21.42 -3.97 16.80
C PHE A 166 -21.91 -2.53 16.68
N ASP A 167 -22.52 -2.00 17.72
CA ASP A 167 -23.06 -0.64 17.73
C ASP A 167 -21.98 0.43 17.61
N LYS A 168 -20.81 0.21 18.23
CA LYS A 168 -19.64 1.08 18.16
C LYS A 168 -18.48 0.29 17.61
N GLN A 169 -18.36 0.22 16.29
CA GLN A 169 -17.39 -0.62 15.61
C GLN A 169 -16.22 0.15 15.07
N VAL A 170 -15.04 -0.18 15.54
CA VAL A 170 -13.74 0.29 15.02
C VAL A 170 -13.05 -0.85 14.28
N ILE A 171 -12.27 -0.56 13.25
CA ILE A 171 -11.52 -1.57 12.51
C ILE A 171 -10.05 -1.18 12.32
N TYR A 172 -9.17 -2.15 12.45
CA TYR A 172 -7.84 -2.19 11.88
C TYR A 172 -7.81 -3.22 10.76
N ALA A 173 -7.34 -2.85 9.59
CA ALA A 173 -7.15 -3.77 8.46
C ALA A 173 -5.75 -3.62 7.88
N GLY A 174 -4.94 -4.68 7.94
CA GLY A 174 -3.58 -4.65 7.42
C GLY A 174 -2.69 -5.76 7.95
N ARG A 175 -1.46 -5.83 7.41
CA ARG A 175 -0.46 -6.81 7.85
C ARG A 175 -0.06 -6.54 9.30
N LEU A 176 -0.03 -7.60 10.12
CA LEU A 176 0.40 -7.50 11.51
C LEU A 176 1.93 -7.61 11.63
N SER A 177 2.59 -6.47 11.43
CA SER A 177 4.06 -6.35 11.42
C SER A 177 4.49 -5.02 12.06
N LYS A 178 5.75 -4.93 12.47
CA LYS A 178 6.26 -3.78 13.24
C LYS A 178 6.07 -2.45 12.51
N GLU A 179 6.34 -2.40 11.21
CA GLU A 179 6.16 -1.20 10.38
C GLU A 179 4.71 -0.71 10.31
N LYS A 180 3.74 -1.60 10.56
CA LYS A 180 2.31 -1.27 10.66
C LYS A 180 1.87 -0.84 12.07
N GLY A 181 2.83 -0.62 12.98
CA GLY A 181 2.59 -0.06 14.30
C GLY A 181 1.87 -1.00 15.26
N THR A 182 2.12 -2.32 15.15
CA THR A 182 1.47 -3.34 15.99
C THR A 182 1.68 -3.13 17.49
N GLU A 183 2.79 -2.54 17.92
CA GLU A 183 2.99 -2.20 19.34
C GLU A 183 2.04 -1.08 19.80
N THR A 184 1.84 -0.06 18.97
CA THR A 184 0.87 1.01 19.25
C THR A 184 -0.55 0.45 19.22
N LEU A 185 -0.88 -0.41 18.24
CA LEU A 185 -2.17 -1.07 18.14
C LEU A 185 -2.48 -1.91 19.40
N LEU A 186 -1.52 -2.67 19.93
CA LEU A 186 -1.68 -3.42 21.18
C LEU A 186 -1.96 -2.51 22.38
N LYS A 187 -1.30 -1.37 22.47
CA LYS A 187 -1.58 -0.38 23.52
C LYS A 187 -2.97 0.22 23.38
N ILE A 188 -3.40 0.50 22.14
CA ILE A 188 -4.77 0.93 21.84
C ILE A 188 -5.76 -0.13 22.32
N CYS A 189 -5.58 -1.41 21.95
CA CYS A 189 -6.43 -2.50 22.39
C CYS A 189 -6.55 -2.59 23.93
N ASN A 190 -5.41 -2.46 24.63
CA ASN A 190 -5.41 -2.57 26.10
C ASN A 190 -6.15 -1.43 26.80
N ASN A 191 -6.18 -0.24 26.21
CA ASN A 191 -6.76 0.97 26.80
C ASN A 191 -8.05 1.42 26.12
N LEU A 192 -8.60 0.64 25.19
CA LEU A 192 -9.87 0.93 24.53
C LEU A 192 -11.03 0.76 25.54
N ASP A 193 -12.01 1.67 25.48
CA ASP A 193 -13.20 1.62 26.33
C ASP A 193 -13.99 0.33 26.05
N ASP A 194 -14.53 -0.30 27.10
CA ASP A 194 -15.16 -1.63 27.03
C ASP A 194 -16.45 -1.67 26.20
N ASP A 195 -17.05 -0.52 25.90
CA ASP A 195 -18.26 -0.36 25.08
C ASP A 195 -17.95 -0.05 23.60
N VAL A 196 -16.68 -0.09 23.19
CA VAL A 196 -16.21 0.09 21.83
C VAL A 196 -15.57 -1.20 21.35
N ASP A 197 -16.10 -1.78 20.28
CA ASP A 197 -15.59 -3.01 19.68
C ASP A 197 -14.55 -2.75 18.59
N LEU A 198 -13.39 -3.39 18.70
CA LEU A 198 -12.31 -3.28 17.71
C LEU A 198 -12.13 -4.60 16.94
N LEU A 199 -12.40 -4.53 15.63
CA LEU A 199 -12.10 -5.63 14.71
C LEU A 199 -10.64 -5.52 14.22
N ILE A 200 -9.91 -6.62 14.26
CA ILE A 200 -8.54 -6.70 13.77
C ILE A 200 -8.47 -7.70 12.62
N VAL A 201 -8.29 -7.18 11.40
CA VAL A 201 -8.25 -7.95 10.17
C VAL A 201 -6.83 -7.97 9.62
N GLY A 202 -6.33 -9.18 9.35
CA GLY A 202 -5.03 -9.42 8.75
C GLY A 202 -4.18 -10.41 9.52
N GLU A 203 -3.06 -10.79 8.92
CA GLU A 203 -2.07 -11.71 9.46
C GLU A 203 -0.67 -11.10 9.37
N GLY A 204 0.28 -11.70 10.06
CA GLY A 204 1.66 -11.29 10.01
C GLY A 204 2.50 -11.84 11.15
N PRO A 205 3.80 -11.48 11.21
CA PRO A 205 4.72 -11.98 12.24
C PRO A 205 4.29 -11.72 13.68
N GLU A 206 3.42 -10.71 13.90
CA GLU A 206 2.99 -10.27 15.23
C GLU A 206 1.57 -10.76 15.59
N GLN A 207 0.94 -11.63 14.77
CA GLN A 207 -0.46 -12.06 14.93
C GLN A 207 -0.75 -12.75 16.27
N GLU A 208 0.19 -13.51 16.84
CA GLU A 208 0.00 -14.22 18.10
C GLU A 208 -0.33 -13.27 19.27
N LYS A 209 0.17 -12.04 19.23
CA LYS A 209 -0.12 -11.02 20.24
C LYS A 209 -1.60 -10.64 20.24
N PHE A 210 -2.22 -10.60 19.05
CA PHE A 210 -3.62 -10.23 18.87
C PHE A 210 -4.56 -11.39 19.17
N MET A 211 -4.19 -12.61 18.86
CA MET A 211 -4.90 -13.82 19.33
C MET A 211 -4.95 -13.89 20.86
N ASN A 212 -3.84 -13.54 21.53
CA ASN A 212 -3.76 -13.53 22.98
C ASN A 212 -4.59 -12.42 23.64
N ILE A 213 -4.75 -11.25 23.00
CA ILE A 213 -5.57 -10.16 23.57
C ILE A 213 -7.06 -10.40 23.33
N ASP A 214 -7.44 -10.94 22.17
CA ASP A 214 -8.80 -11.38 21.86
C ASP A 214 -9.34 -12.36 22.93
N SER A 215 -8.53 -13.31 23.33
CA SER A 215 -8.89 -14.26 24.40
C SER A 215 -9.10 -13.64 25.79
N LYS A 216 -8.68 -12.40 26.02
CA LYS A 216 -8.69 -11.71 27.32
C LYS A 216 -9.68 -10.55 27.41
N LYS A 217 -9.93 -9.88 26.29
CA LYS A 217 -10.81 -8.70 26.21
C LYS A 217 -12.00 -9.00 25.29
N LYS A 218 -13.22 -8.84 25.81
CA LYS A 218 -14.45 -9.18 25.10
C LYS A 218 -14.77 -8.26 23.92
N ASN A 219 -14.19 -7.07 23.90
CA ASN A 219 -14.39 -6.03 22.89
C ASN A 219 -13.26 -5.94 21.86
N ILE A 220 -12.32 -6.89 21.86
CA ILE A 220 -11.27 -6.99 20.85
C ILE A 220 -11.49 -8.29 20.07
N HIS A 221 -11.62 -8.20 18.75
CA HIS A 221 -12.00 -9.31 17.88
C HIS A 221 -10.93 -9.52 16.80
N TYR A 222 -10.06 -10.51 16.99
CA TYR A 222 -9.08 -10.90 15.97
C TYR A 222 -9.73 -11.82 14.95
N LEU A 223 -9.88 -11.34 13.71
CA LEU A 223 -10.54 -12.08 12.63
C LEU A 223 -9.56 -12.83 11.70
N GLY A 224 -8.25 -12.63 11.89
CA GLY A 224 -7.25 -13.21 10.99
C GLY A 224 -7.35 -12.66 9.58
N PHE A 225 -6.86 -13.45 8.63
CA PHE A 225 -6.96 -13.13 7.21
C PHE A 225 -8.43 -13.15 6.75
N GLN A 226 -8.81 -12.08 6.06
CA GLN A 226 -10.07 -12.00 5.32
C GLN A 226 -9.78 -11.71 3.86
N ASN A 227 -10.59 -12.22 2.93
CA ASN A 227 -10.47 -11.84 1.53
C ASN A 227 -10.81 -10.35 1.34
N HIS A 228 -10.46 -9.79 0.18
CA HIS A 228 -10.60 -8.36 -0.06
C HIS A 228 -12.07 -7.89 0.06
N GLU A 229 -13.02 -8.60 -0.55
CA GLU A 229 -14.46 -8.26 -0.50
C GLU A 229 -14.97 -8.22 0.95
N LYS A 230 -14.62 -9.22 1.77
CA LYS A 230 -15.01 -9.27 3.17
C LYS A 230 -14.36 -8.16 3.99
N THR A 231 -13.10 -7.83 3.70
CA THR A 231 -12.39 -6.71 4.34
C THR A 231 -13.10 -5.39 4.05
N ILE A 232 -13.47 -5.15 2.80
CA ILE A 232 -14.24 -3.96 2.40
C ILE A 232 -15.59 -3.89 3.11
N SER A 233 -16.34 -5.01 3.15
CA SER A 233 -17.63 -5.08 3.88
C SER A 233 -17.47 -4.71 5.36
N LEU A 234 -16.41 -5.18 6.01
CA LEU A 234 -16.11 -4.86 7.41
C LEU A 234 -15.69 -3.40 7.60
N ILE A 235 -14.88 -2.83 6.69
CA ILE A 235 -14.52 -1.41 6.69
C ILE A 235 -15.79 -0.56 6.55
N LYS A 236 -16.64 -0.87 5.57
CA LYS A 236 -17.91 -0.18 5.30
C LYS A 236 -18.89 -0.28 6.49
N GLY A 237 -18.82 -1.36 7.27
CA GLY A 237 -19.61 -1.57 8.48
C GLY A 237 -19.07 -0.86 9.72
N SER A 238 -17.89 -0.28 9.67
CA SER A 238 -17.21 0.32 10.81
C SER A 238 -17.40 1.83 10.87
N ASP A 239 -17.46 2.38 12.08
CA ASP A 239 -17.52 3.82 12.32
C ASP A 239 -16.18 4.50 12.04
N ILE A 240 -15.09 3.81 12.40
CA ILE A 240 -13.73 4.34 12.34
C ILE A 240 -12.77 3.26 11.87
N LEU A 241 -11.90 3.60 10.92
CA LEU A 241 -10.69 2.82 10.62
C LEU A 241 -9.50 3.45 11.31
N ILE A 242 -8.71 2.64 12.03
CA ILE A 242 -7.45 3.06 12.65
C ILE A 242 -6.24 2.48 11.91
N GLN A 243 -5.21 3.32 11.69
CA GLN A 243 -3.95 2.90 11.06
C GLN A 243 -2.74 3.53 11.79
N PRO A 244 -2.21 2.89 12.86
CA PRO A 244 -1.11 3.42 13.65
C PRO A 244 0.29 3.11 13.10
N SER A 245 0.43 3.06 11.77
CA SER A 245 1.67 2.67 11.07
C SER A 245 2.85 3.58 11.41
N LEU A 246 4.06 3.01 11.45
CA LEU A 246 5.31 3.75 11.64
C LEU A 246 5.84 4.32 10.32
N SER A 247 5.51 3.68 9.18
CA SER A 247 5.90 4.11 7.85
C SER A 247 4.86 3.66 6.83
N GLU A 248 4.51 4.52 5.89
CA GLU A 248 3.58 4.22 4.79
C GLU A 248 4.02 4.90 3.50
N GLY A 249 3.83 4.17 2.39
CA GLY A 249 3.68 4.80 1.07
C GLY A 249 2.27 5.41 0.95
N ILE A 250 1.65 5.32 -0.22
CA ILE A 250 0.21 5.58 -0.33
C ILE A 250 -0.53 4.33 0.16
N SER A 251 -1.25 4.46 1.27
CA SER A 251 -1.99 3.34 1.87
C SER A 251 -3.25 3.01 1.08
N THR A 252 -3.30 1.81 0.50
CA THR A 252 -4.52 1.31 -0.18
C THR A 252 -5.68 1.14 0.79
N THR A 253 -5.42 0.71 2.04
CA THR A 253 -6.46 0.57 3.07
C THR A 253 -7.10 1.92 3.43
N LEU A 254 -6.33 3.01 3.45
CA LEU A 254 -6.92 4.34 3.63
C LEU A 254 -7.76 4.76 2.42
N LEU A 255 -7.31 4.47 1.19
CA LEU A 255 -8.10 4.72 -0.01
C LEU A 255 -9.43 3.94 0.04
N GLU A 256 -9.39 2.67 0.45
CA GLU A 256 -10.57 1.82 0.64
C GLU A 256 -11.53 2.41 1.70
N ALA A 257 -11.00 2.88 2.83
CA ALA A 257 -11.80 3.52 3.87
C ALA A 257 -12.42 4.84 3.42
N MET A 258 -11.69 5.64 2.63
CA MET A 258 -12.21 6.87 2.03
C MET A 258 -13.40 6.58 1.11
N ASP A 259 -13.30 5.54 0.26
CA ASP A 259 -14.39 5.15 -0.64
C ASP A 259 -15.60 4.58 0.11
N CYS A 260 -15.36 3.82 1.17
CA CYS A 260 -16.41 3.32 2.07
C CYS A 260 -17.07 4.39 2.94
N LYS A 261 -16.61 5.63 2.90
CA LYS A 261 -17.01 6.72 3.82
C LYS A 261 -16.81 6.37 5.29
N THR A 262 -15.80 5.57 5.58
CA THR A 262 -15.41 5.22 6.95
C THR A 262 -14.46 6.28 7.48
N CYS A 263 -14.73 6.83 8.66
CA CYS A 263 -13.89 7.86 9.27
C CYS A 263 -12.49 7.30 9.58
N ILE A 264 -11.45 8.10 9.38
CA ILE A 264 -10.06 7.66 9.46
C ILE A 264 -9.33 8.33 10.63
N ILE A 265 -8.66 7.51 11.44
CA ILE A 265 -7.61 7.93 12.36
C ILE A 265 -6.32 7.22 11.97
N ALA A 266 -5.32 7.96 11.50
CA ALA A 266 -4.07 7.39 11.01
C ALA A 266 -2.84 8.09 11.58
N SER A 267 -1.69 7.44 11.51
CA SER A 267 -0.42 8.08 11.81
C SER A 267 -0.06 9.15 10.79
N ASN A 268 0.55 10.26 11.22
CA ASN A 268 1.04 11.35 10.38
C ASN A 268 2.37 11.02 9.70
N VAL A 269 2.43 9.91 8.97
CA VAL A 269 3.63 9.41 8.30
C VAL A 269 3.43 9.27 6.79
N GLY A 270 4.49 9.52 6.05
CA GLY A 270 4.59 9.22 4.61
C GLY A 270 3.36 9.65 3.81
N GLY A 271 2.85 8.73 3.00
CA GLY A 271 1.70 8.96 2.13
C GLY A 271 0.37 9.22 2.85
N ASN A 272 0.24 8.92 4.15
CA ASN A 272 -0.96 9.28 4.91
C ASN A 272 -1.19 10.79 4.93
N LEU A 273 -0.11 11.59 4.97
CA LEU A 273 -0.14 13.05 4.89
C LEU A 273 -0.64 13.57 3.52
N GLU A 274 -0.55 12.75 2.49
CA GLU A 274 -1.07 13.09 1.16
C GLU A 274 -2.56 12.79 1.02
N LEU A 275 -3.00 11.69 1.64
CA LEU A 275 -4.40 11.23 1.60
C LEU A 275 -5.28 12.04 2.54
N ILE A 276 -4.80 12.28 3.76
CA ILE A 276 -5.60 12.85 4.85
C ILE A 276 -5.12 14.26 5.18
N LYS A 277 -6.05 15.21 5.20
CA LYS A 277 -5.84 16.54 5.76
C LYS A 277 -6.37 16.53 7.20
N ASN A 278 -5.46 16.71 8.15
CA ASN A 278 -5.77 16.59 9.58
C ASN A 278 -6.94 17.49 9.98
N GLN A 279 -7.91 16.94 10.71
CA GLN A 279 -9.15 17.58 11.19
C GLN A 279 -10.12 18.04 10.08
N GLU A 280 -9.82 17.78 8.80
CA GLU A 280 -10.71 18.10 7.68
C GLU A 280 -11.23 16.84 6.96
N SER A 281 -10.37 15.81 6.77
CA SER A 281 -10.75 14.56 6.12
C SER A 281 -10.33 13.31 6.90
N GLY A 282 -10.03 13.46 8.18
CA GLY A 282 -9.60 12.44 9.12
C GLY A 282 -8.74 13.05 10.21
N ILE A 283 -8.26 12.21 11.13
CA ILE A 283 -7.36 12.62 12.22
C ILE A 283 -5.99 12.01 11.98
N LEU A 284 -4.95 12.86 12.02
CA LEU A 284 -3.55 12.42 11.95
C LEU A 284 -2.89 12.56 13.32
N ILE A 285 -2.21 11.50 13.74
CA ILE A 285 -1.62 11.35 15.07
C ILE A 285 -0.18 10.88 14.96
N GLU A 286 0.70 11.33 15.87
CA GLU A 286 2.05 10.80 15.96
C GLU A 286 2.06 9.27 16.17
N PRO A 287 2.88 8.49 15.44
CA PRO A 287 2.74 7.03 15.33
C PRO A 287 2.69 6.26 16.64
N THR A 288 3.40 6.71 17.67
CA THR A 288 3.53 6.00 18.96
C THR A 288 2.60 6.53 20.04
N ASN A 289 1.72 7.49 19.72
CA ASN A 289 0.84 8.14 20.68
C ASN A 289 -0.50 7.40 20.84
N ASP A 290 -0.45 6.19 21.42
CA ASP A 290 -1.62 5.35 21.68
C ASP A 290 -2.72 6.06 22.51
N LYS A 291 -2.33 6.92 23.45
CA LYS A 291 -3.29 7.69 24.27
C LYS A 291 -4.13 8.64 23.42
N LEU A 292 -3.49 9.31 22.44
CA LEU A 292 -4.23 10.22 21.57
C LEU A 292 -5.10 9.45 20.57
N PHE A 293 -4.67 8.26 20.12
CA PHE A 293 -5.51 7.36 19.33
C PHE A 293 -6.79 7.02 20.11
N ASN A 294 -6.70 6.51 21.35
CA ASN A 294 -7.87 6.16 22.16
C ASN A 294 -8.77 7.37 22.44
N LYS A 295 -8.17 8.52 22.78
CA LYS A 295 -8.94 9.77 22.97
C LYS A 295 -9.72 10.16 21.70
N SER A 296 -9.09 10.04 20.53
CA SER A 296 -9.73 10.38 19.25
C SER A 296 -10.80 9.38 18.86
N ILE A 297 -10.59 8.08 19.12
CA ILE A 297 -11.61 7.03 18.93
C ILE A 297 -12.84 7.39 19.77
N ASN A 298 -12.69 7.59 21.07
CA ASN A 298 -13.80 7.88 21.97
C ASN A 298 -14.54 9.17 21.60
N HIS A 299 -13.80 10.22 21.22
CA HIS A 299 -14.39 11.46 20.75
C HIS A 299 -15.23 11.26 19.48
N LEU A 300 -14.66 10.60 18.46
CA LEU A 300 -15.36 10.39 17.19
C LEU A 300 -16.49 9.37 17.29
N ILE A 301 -16.44 8.40 18.19
CA ILE A 301 -17.56 7.48 18.45
C ILE A 301 -18.77 8.26 19.00
N GLN A 302 -18.53 9.24 19.87
CA GLN A 302 -19.58 10.06 20.48
C GLN A 302 -20.07 11.19 19.56
N ASP A 303 -19.23 11.71 18.67
CA ASP A 303 -19.56 12.82 17.76
C ASP A 303 -19.80 12.30 16.33
N LYS A 304 -21.00 11.73 16.12
CA LYS A 304 -21.42 11.23 14.79
C LYS A 304 -21.39 12.32 13.70
N PRO A 305 -21.88 13.57 13.94
CA PRO A 305 -21.82 14.63 12.92
C PRO A 305 -20.40 14.96 12.48
N LEU A 306 -19.43 15.04 13.41
CA LEU A 306 -18.02 15.25 13.06
C LEU A 306 -17.47 14.08 12.27
N ARG A 307 -17.77 12.84 12.68
CA ARG A 307 -17.34 11.62 12.00
C ARG A 307 -17.81 11.58 10.55
N GLU A 308 -19.09 11.88 10.31
CA GLU A 308 -19.68 11.96 8.97
C GLU A 308 -19.05 13.07 8.13
N LYS A 309 -18.85 14.27 8.70
CA LYS A 309 -18.17 15.37 8.00
C LYS A 309 -16.76 15.00 7.54
N LEU A 310 -15.97 14.35 8.40
CA LEU A 310 -14.61 13.95 8.08
C LEU A 310 -14.59 12.89 6.96
N SER A 311 -15.47 11.89 7.04
CA SER A 311 -15.54 10.81 6.06
C SER A 311 -16.05 11.29 4.69
N GLU A 312 -17.04 12.18 4.63
CA GLU A 312 -17.50 12.79 3.37
C GLU A 312 -16.39 13.63 2.73
N SER A 313 -15.66 14.43 3.51
CA SER A 313 -14.53 15.20 3.00
C SER A 313 -13.39 14.29 2.47
N ALA A 314 -13.18 13.12 3.07
CA ALA A 314 -12.24 12.11 2.56
C ALA A 314 -12.76 11.50 1.25
N PHE A 315 -14.03 11.14 1.19
CA PHE A 315 -14.68 10.56 0.01
C PHE A 315 -14.59 11.49 -1.20
N ASP A 316 -14.76 12.80 -1.03
CA ASP A 316 -14.65 13.76 -2.14
C ASP A 316 -13.27 13.77 -2.79
N LYS A 317 -12.22 13.40 -2.05
CA LYS A 317 -10.84 13.33 -2.55
C LYS A 317 -10.52 12.03 -3.28
N ILE A 318 -11.28 10.95 -3.05
CA ILE A 318 -10.91 9.63 -3.57
C ILE A 318 -10.92 9.56 -5.09
N LYS A 319 -11.75 10.36 -5.75
CA LYS A 319 -11.92 10.35 -7.22
C LYS A 319 -10.62 10.53 -7.98
N GLN A 320 -9.68 11.33 -7.47
CA GLN A 320 -8.38 11.55 -8.11
C GLN A 320 -7.46 10.32 -8.07
N TYR A 321 -7.81 9.31 -7.25
CA TYR A 321 -7.09 8.04 -7.12
C TYR A 321 -7.76 6.90 -7.89
N ASP A 322 -8.88 7.14 -8.59
CA ASP A 322 -9.49 6.15 -9.47
C ASP A 322 -8.50 5.72 -10.57
N TRP A 323 -8.48 4.42 -10.89
CA TRP A 323 -7.64 3.89 -11.97
C TRP A 323 -7.90 4.56 -13.31
N LYS A 324 -9.09 5.09 -13.54
CA LYS A 324 -9.41 5.89 -14.72
C LYS A 324 -8.48 7.11 -14.86
N TYR A 325 -8.15 7.78 -13.76
CA TYR A 325 -7.28 8.95 -13.76
C TYR A 325 -5.80 8.58 -13.55
N VAL A 326 -5.52 7.66 -12.65
CA VAL A 326 -4.15 7.21 -12.35
C VAL A 326 -3.58 6.45 -13.55
N GLY A 327 -4.35 5.54 -14.13
CA GLY A 327 -3.96 4.77 -15.31
C GLY A 327 -3.71 5.66 -16.53
N GLN A 328 -4.52 6.72 -16.71
CA GLN A 328 -4.35 7.69 -17.78
C GLN A 328 -2.98 8.41 -17.69
N LYS A 329 -2.52 8.78 -16.48
CA LYS A 329 -1.19 9.37 -16.29
C LYS A 329 -0.06 8.40 -16.68
N TYR A 330 -0.22 7.10 -16.41
CA TYR A 330 0.74 6.10 -16.88
C TYR A 330 0.73 5.97 -18.39
N LEU A 331 -0.45 5.99 -19.02
CA LEU A 331 -0.59 5.91 -20.47
C LEU A 331 0.07 7.12 -21.15
N GLU A 332 -0.19 8.33 -20.69
CA GLU A 332 0.45 9.56 -21.16
C GLU A 332 1.98 9.51 -21.02
N LEU A 333 2.49 8.99 -19.88
CA LEU A 333 3.93 8.79 -19.71
C LEU A 333 4.48 7.78 -20.72
N TYR A 334 3.78 6.66 -20.97
CA TYR A 334 4.22 5.66 -21.95
C TYR A 334 4.28 6.24 -23.35
N GLU A 335 3.25 6.96 -23.76
CA GLU A 335 3.16 7.62 -25.07
C GLU A 335 4.26 8.69 -25.26
N SER A 336 4.60 9.43 -24.21
CA SER A 336 5.65 10.44 -24.25
C SER A 336 7.06 9.87 -24.45
N LEU A 337 7.26 8.58 -24.18
CA LEU A 337 8.54 7.91 -24.35
C LEU A 337 8.73 7.27 -25.73
N LEU A 338 7.63 6.99 -26.44
CA LEU A 338 7.64 6.36 -27.76
C LEU A 338 7.82 7.36 -28.88
#